data_71fd62c02e6df3acbdfbbc0320037e45
#
_entry.id   71fd62c02e6df3acbdfbbc0320037e45
#
_cell.length_a   1.000
_cell.length_b   1.000
_cell.length_c   1.000
_cell.angle_alpha   90.00
_cell.angle_beta   90.00
_cell.angle_gamma   90.00
#
_symmetry.space_group_name_H-M   'P 1'
#
loop_
_entity.id
_entity.type
_entity.pdbx_description
1 polymer ?
#
loop_
_entity_poly.entity_id
_entity_poly.type
_entity_poly.pdbx_seq_one_letter_code
_entity_poly.pdbx_strand_id
1 'polypeptide(L)'
;MPNRKYSKILHDGPQQAASRSMLRGAGFKDEDFEKSIVGIASLGASVTPCNMHLNSLAEIVEESVNNSGCKAVTFNTITVSDGISMGTEGMKYSLVSREVIADSIETVVGCLGYDGVIGIGGCDKNMPGVIIGLARLNRPSLFIYGGSIRPSEQNTDYVTVCEKTGEFSKGSISEEELISVEKVSVVGPGSCGGMYTANTMASAIEALGMSLPGSSSQDAVSDDKKNDCINTGSAIENLLEKDIKPSDIMTKEAFENAVTVVIALGGSTNAVLHLIAMAHAINVDLDLDDFTRIGKRVPVVADIKPFGENYMSSLNKVGGIQPLMKMLLDVDLLHGDCLTVSGKTISENLSEVDPYPDNQTIIREISNPIKSSSHLRILYGNLAPEGAVAKITGNEGLKFTGTAKVFDSEEDGNEAIQNNLINEGDVVVIRYEGPKGGPGMREMLKPTSAIMGQGLGDKVAFITDGRFSGGTHGFVVGHISPEAYVGGPIGVIENEDKITIDAETNSISIDISDEELQKRLDNFKPNKELPKKGVLSKYSKSVQSASLGAVTD
;
A
#
# COMPACT_ATOMS: atom_id res chain seq x y z
N MET A 1 23.71 -13.52 -25.20
CA MET A 1 22.83 -13.13 -26.35
C MET A 1 21.58 -12.50 -25.77
N PRO A 2 20.99 -11.48 -26.40
CA PRO A 2 19.78 -10.86 -25.88
C PRO A 2 18.68 -11.89 -25.62
N ASN A 3 17.98 -11.80 -24.50
CA ASN A 3 16.84 -12.66 -24.19
C ASN A 3 15.59 -12.11 -24.92
N ARG A 4 15.36 -12.58 -26.14
CA ARG A 4 14.24 -12.16 -27.00
C ARG A 4 13.12 -13.21 -27.01
N LYS A 5 12.82 -13.76 -25.85
CA LYS A 5 11.89 -14.89 -25.70
C LYS A 5 10.49 -14.59 -26.24
N TYR A 6 10.01 -13.36 -26.06
CA TYR A 6 8.67 -12.91 -26.40
C TYR A 6 8.67 -12.02 -27.66
N SER A 7 9.59 -11.04 -27.74
CA SER A 7 9.63 -10.08 -28.84
C SER A 7 9.93 -10.72 -30.20
N LYS A 8 10.76 -11.77 -30.25
CA LYS A 8 11.06 -12.49 -31.49
C LYS A 8 9.81 -13.05 -32.20
N ILE A 9 8.74 -13.36 -31.47
CA ILE A 9 7.50 -13.89 -32.05
C ILE A 9 6.83 -12.84 -32.95
N LEU A 10 6.98 -11.55 -32.62
CA LEU A 10 6.40 -10.42 -33.33
C LEU A 10 7.37 -9.77 -34.32
N HIS A 11 8.68 -10.05 -34.21
CA HIS A 11 9.70 -9.33 -34.97
C HIS A 11 10.42 -10.19 -36.01
N ASP A 12 10.56 -11.50 -35.78
CA ASP A 12 11.42 -12.34 -36.61
C ASP A 12 10.68 -12.94 -37.81
N GLY A 13 11.43 -13.09 -38.90
CA GLY A 13 10.96 -13.73 -40.11
C GLY A 13 10.14 -12.83 -41.06
N PRO A 14 9.98 -13.24 -42.33
CA PRO A 14 9.27 -12.46 -43.34
C PRO A 14 7.78 -12.23 -43.01
N GLN A 15 7.14 -13.15 -42.30
CA GLN A 15 5.73 -13.07 -41.92
C GLN A 15 5.45 -11.91 -40.95
N GLN A 16 6.47 -11.42 -40.24
CA GLN A 16 6.37 -10.32 -39.30
C GLN A 16 6.72 -8.95 -39.93
N ALA A 17 6.79 -8.87 -41.26
CA ALA A 17 7.10 -7.62 -41.98
C ALA A 17 6.09 -6.50 -41.67
N ALA A 18 4.80 -6.82 -41.54
CA ALA A 18 3.77 -5.85 -41.19
C ALA A 18 3.96 -5.31 -39.75
N SER A 19 4.27 -6.17 -38.77
CA SER A 19 4.58 -5.76 -37.40
C SER A 19 5.79 -4.84 -37.36
N ARG A 20 6.89 -5.23 -38.00
CA ARG A 20 8.09 -4.38 -38.10
C ARG A 20 7.82 -3.03 -38.81
N SER A 21 6.94 -3.02 -39.80
CA SER A 21 6.56 -1.78 -40.47
C SER A 21 5.88 -0.77 -39.53
N MET A 22 5.00 -1.27 -38.65
CA MET A 22 4.36 -0.44 -37.61
C MET A 22 5.40 0.10 -36.62
N LEU A 23 6.31 -0.75 -36.16
CA LEU A 23 7.37 -0.37 -35.24
C LEU A 23 8.37 0.63 -35.85
N ARG A 24 8.69 0.48 -37.13
CA ARG A 24 9.49 1.48 -37.87
C ARG A 24 8.78 2.84 -37.93
N GLY A 25 7.47 2.85 -38.10
CA GLY A 25 6.66 4.07 -38.02
C GLY A 25 6.72 4.74 -36.63
N ALA A 26 6.96 3.94 -35.56
CA ALA A 26 7.20 4.40 -34.19
C ALA A 26 8.68 4.69 -33.89
N GLY A 27 9.58 4.66 -34.88
CA GLY A 27 10.99 5.04 -34.73
C GLY A 27 11.96 3.89 -34.48
N PHE A 28 11.53 2.63 -34.58
CA PHE A 28 12.46 1.49 -34.50
C PHE A 28 13.38 1.43 -35.72
N LYS A 29 14.65 1.16 -35.45
CA LYS A 29 15.70 0.95 -36.47
C LYS A 29 15.99 -0.53 -36.65
N ASP A 30 16.81 -0.88 -37.62
CA ASP A 30 17.14 -2.29 -37.89
C ASP A 30 17.80 -2.99 -36.71
N GLU A 31 18.73 -2.29 -36.05
CA GLU A 31 19.42 -2.77 -34.88
C GLU A 31 18.52 -3.03 -33.65
N ASP A 32 17.36 -2.36 -33.55
CA ASP A 32 16.45 -2.50 -32.42
C ASP A 32 15.71 -3.86 -32.46
N PHE A 33 15.54 -4.45 -33.64
CA PHE A 33 14.91 -5.76 -33.78
C PHE A 33 15.80 -6.91 -33.30
N GLU A 34 17.08 -6.67 -33.05
CA GLU A 34 18.02 -7.66 -32.52
C GLU A 34 18.18 -7.53 -30.98
N LYS A 35 17.58 -6.53 -30.35
CA LYS A 35 17.65 -6.27 -28.91
C LYS A 35 16.46 -6.88 -28.16
N SER A 36 16.64 -7.14 -26.85
CA SER A 36 15.51 -7.38 -25.95
C SER A 36 14.68 -6.11 -25.81
N ILE A 37 13.36 -6.25 -25.87
CA ILE A 37 12.43 -5.12 -25.73
C ILE A 37 11.99 -5.02 -24.26
N VAL A 38 12.20 -3.85 -23.66
CA VAL A 38 11.82 -3.56 -22.28
C VAL A 38 10.71 -2.52 -22.26
N GLY A 39 9.55 -2.90 -21.71
CA GLY A 39 8.44 -1.98 -21.47
C GLY A 39 8.68 -1.17 -20.19
N ILE A 40 8.50 0.15 -20.27
CA ILE A 40 8.53 1.05 -19.12
C ILE A 40 7.11 1.50 -18.85
N ALA A 41 6.49 0.95 -17.81
CA ALA A 41 5.13 1.29 -17.37
C ALA A 41 5.18 2.48 -16.40
N SER A 42 4.92 3.70 -16.90
CA SER A 42 4.87 4.90 -16.08
C SER A 42 3.45 5.21 -15.61
N LEU A 43 3.30 5.50 -14.32
CA LEU A 43 2.07 5.97 -13.72
C LEU A 43 2.06 7.50 -13.55
N GLY A 44 2.75 8.21 -14.44
CA GLY A 44 2.83 9.67 -14.46
C GLY A 44 1.48 10.33 -14.72
N ALA A 45 1.12 11.35 -13.92
CA ALA A 45 -0.09 12.16 -14.08
C ALA A 45 0.10 13.55 -13.49
N SER A 46 -0.33 14.58 -14.21
CA SER A 46 -0.09 15.98 -13.85
C SER A 46 -0.91 16.48 -12.64
N VAL A 47 -1.95 15.76 -12.21
CA VAL A 47 -2.90 16.23 -11.19
C VAL A 47 -2.53 15.80 -9.77
N THR A 48 -1.73 14.74 -9.61
CA THR A 48 -1.39 14.21 -8.28
C THR A 48 0.08 14.45 -7.94
N PRO A 49 0.41 15.04 -6.78
CA PRO A 49 1.80 15.25 -6.35
C PRO A 49 2.65 13.97 -6.37
N CYS A 50 2.06 12.84 -6.00
CA CYS A 50 2.75 11.54 -5.98
C CYS A 50 3.27 11.11 -7.37
N ASN A 51 2.66 11.58 -8.46
CA ASN A 51 2.89 11.06 -9.81
C ASN A 51 3.32 12.12 -10.82
N MET A 52 3.28 13.41 -10.50
CA MET A 52 3.50 14.47 -11.47
C MET A 52 4.91 14.48 -12.11
N HIS A 53 5.90 13.90 -11.43
CA HIS A 53 7.30 13.83 -11.87
C HIS A 53 7.67 12.47 -12.52
N LEU A 54 6.79 11.46 -12.46
CA LEU A 54 7.15 10.08 -12.86
C LEU A 54 7.49 9.95 -14.36
N ASN A 55 6.87 10.75 -15.22
CA ASN A 55 7.24 10.72 -16.64
C ASN A 55 8.67 11.23 -16.88
N SER A 56 9.13 12.21 -16.09
CA SER A 56 10.53 12.65 -16.17
C SER A 56 11.51 11.58 -15.66
N LEU A 57 11.12 10.78 -14.66
CA LEU A 57 11.90 9.61 -14.24
C LEU A 57 11.89 8.53 -15.34
N ALA A 58 10.76 8.32 -16.01
CA ALA A 58 10.66 7.36 -17.11
C ALA A 58 11.58 7.71 -18.28
N GLU A 59 11.78 9.00 -18.59
CA GLU A 59 12.74 9.46 -19.60
C GLU A 59 14.19 9.05 -19.24
N ILE A 60 14.59 9.19 -17.96
CA ILE A 60 15.92 8.77 -17.48
C ILE A 60 16.07 7.24 -17.57
N VAL A 61 15.02 6.49 -17.19
CA VAL A 61 15.00 5.02 -17.29
C VAL A 61 15.08 4.58 -18.75
N GLU A 62 14.35 5.22 -19.66
CA GLU A 62 14.39 4.94 -21.10
C GLU A 62 15.79 5.12 -21.67
N GLU A 63 16.46 6.23 -21.35
CA GLU A 63 17.84 6.46 -21.74
C GLU A 63 18.78 5.39 -21.17
N SER A 64 18.65 5.05 -19.89
CA SER A 64 19.48 4.04 -19.24
C SER A 64 19.32 2.66 -19.88
N VAL A 65 18.08 2.21 -20.11
CA VAL A 65 17.78 0.93 -20.77
C VAL A 65 18.31 0.89 -22.20
N ASN A 66 18.18 1.97 -22.97
CA ASN A 66 18.73 2.03 -24.33
C ASN A 66 20.26 1.96 -24.32
N ASN A 67 20.94 2.53 -23.30
CA ASN A 67 22.38 2.51 -23.15
C ASN A 67 22.92 1.14 -22.68
N SER A 68 22.08 0.29 -22.06
CA SER A 68 22.47 -1.06 -21.62
C SER A 68 22.35 -2.14 -22.71
N GLY A 69 22.07 -1.76 -23.96
CA GLY A 69 21.97 -2.71 -25.07
C GLY A 69 20.56 -3.29 -25.30
N CYS A 70 19.58 -2.91 -24.51
CA CYS A 70 18.16 -3.21 -24.73
C CYS A 70 17.48 -2.13 -25.61
N LYS A 71 16.22 -2.36 -25.98
CA LYS A 71 15.36 -1.35 -26.57
C LYS A 71 14.23 -1.02 -25.60
N ALA A 72 14.20 0.20 -25.08
CA ALA A 72 13.12 0.68 -24.24
C ALA A 72 11.90 1.11 -25.05
N VAL A 73 10.71 0.88 -24.48
CA VAL A 73 9.42 1.37 -24.97
C VAL A 73 8.60 1.85 -23.78
N THR A 74 8.41 3.17 -23.67
CA THR A 74 7.62 3.76 -22.59
C THR A 74 6.13 3.78 -22.93
N PHE A 75 5.29 3.40 -21.97
CA PHE A 75 3.84 3.55 -22.02
C PHE A 75 3.30 4.00 -20.67
N ASN A 76 2.14 4.66 -20.67
CA ASN A 76 1.49 5.08 -19.44
C ASN A 76 0.34 4.15 -19.10
N THR A 77 0.16 3.90 -17.81
CA THR A 77 -1.06 3.36 -17.23
C THR A 77 -1.70 4.38 -16.29
N ILE A 78 -2.88 4.07 -15.78
CA ILE A 78 -3.66 5.02 -14.96
C ILE A 78 -3.04 5.24 -13.58
N THR A 79 -3.38 6.38 -12.98
CA THR A 79 -3.26 6.62 -11.54
C THR A 79 -4.46 7.42 -11.04
N VAL A 80 -4.74 7.31 -9.75
CA VAL A 80 -5.68 8.17 -9.02
C VAL A 80 -5.00 8.66 -7.74
N SER A 81 -5.54 9.71 -7.12
CA SER A 81 -5.02 10.22 -5.86
C SER A 81 -6.03 10.00 -4.74
N ASP A 82 -5.66 9.18 -3.78
CA ASP A 82 -6.45 8.94 -2.57
C ASP A 82 -6.66 10.24 -1.79
N GLY A 83 -5.63 11.06 -1.65
CA GLY A 83 -5.71 12.33 -0.94
C GLY A 83 -6.72 13.31 -1.53
N ILE A 84 -6.88 13.34 -2.87
CA ILE A 84 -7.85 14.23 -3.53
C ILE A 84 -9.28 13.71 -3.35
N SER A 85 -9.49 12.40 -3.36
CA SER A 85 -10.83 11.79 -3.30
C SER A 85 -11.29 11.41 -1.89
N MET A 86 -10.43 11.55 -0.88
CA MET A 86 -10.69 11.16 0.51
C MET A 86 -12.01 11.72 1.05
N GLY A 87 -12.85 10.84 1.61
CA GLY A 87 -14.16 11.19 2.17
C GLY A 87 -15.19 11.59 1.12
N THR A 88 -15.07 11.09 -0.11
CA THR A 88 -16.05 11.27 -1.19
C THR A 88 -16.34 9.93 -1.89
N GLU A 89 -17.41 9.87 -2.68
CA GLU A 89 -17.72 8.73 -3.55
C GLU A 89 -16.56 8.36 -4.51
N GLY A 90 -15.71 9.33 -4.86
CA GLY A 90 -14.53 9.11 -5.68
C GLY A 90 -13.53 8.12 -5.06
N MET A 91 -13.52 8.00 -3.74
CA MET A 91 -12.62 7.09 -3.02
C MET A 91 -12.89 5.61 -3.31
N LYS A 92 -14.08 5.23 -3.78
CA LYS A 92 -14.40 3.89 -4.25
C LYS A 92 -13.53 3.43 -5.42
N TYR A 93 -13.03 4.37 -6.23
CA TYR A 93 -12.14 4.06 -7.36
C TYR A 93 -10.69 3.83 -6.96
N SER A 94 -10.30 4.15 -5.73
CA SER A 94 -8.92 4.03 -5.26
C SER A 94 -8.42 2.58 -5.32
N LEU A 95 -9.01 1.64 -4.57
CA LEU A 95 -8.57 0.24 -4.60
C LEU A 95 -8.82 -0.43 -5.95
N VAL A 96 -9.91 -0.07 -6.62
CA VAL A 96 -10.22 -0.57 -7.97
C VAL A 96 -9.09 -0.23 -8.95
N SER A 97 -8.43 0.92 -8.81
CA SER A 97 -7.31 1.30 -9.66
C SER A 97 -6.13 0.32 -9.56
N ARG A 98 -5.93 -0.37 -8.43
CA ARG A 98 -4.90 -1.41 -8.28
C ARG A 98 -5.06 -2.52 -9.32
N GLU A 99 -6.28 -3.02 -9.48
CA GLU A 99 -6.57 -4.07 -10.47
C GLU A 99 -6.46 -3.54 -11.90
N VAL A 100 -7.01 -2.35 -12.18
CA VAL A 100 -6.93 -1.75 -13.51
C VAL A 100 -5.48 -1.46 -13.94
N ILE A 101 -4.62 -1.07 -13.00
CA ILE A 101 -3.18 -0.89 -13.26
C ILE A 101 -2.55 -2.23 -13.64
N ALA A 102 -2.78 -3.28 -12.85
CA ALA A 102 -2.26 -4.62 -13.13
C ALA A 102 -2.73 -5.12 -14.50
N ASP A 103 -4.04 -5.06 -14.76
CA ASP A 103 -4.66 -5.48 -16.02
C ASP A 103 -4.11 -4.70 -17.23
N SER A 104 -3.89 -3.38 -17.08
CA SER A 104 -3.37 -2.55 -18.18
C SER A 104 -1.92 -2.88 -18.51
N ILE A 105 -1.07 -3.13 -17.51
CA ILE A 105 0.33 -3.53 -17.70
C ILE A 105 0.37 -4.91 -18.37
N GLU A 106 -0.38 -5.87 -17.86
CA GLU A 106 -0.48 -7.20 -18.43
C GLU A 106 -0.96 -7.16 -19.88
N THR A 107 -2.00 -6.37 -20.17
CA THR A 107 -2.56 -6.21 -21.52
C THR A 107 -1.54 -5.65 -22.50
N VAL A 108 -0.85 -4.57 -22.16
CA VAL A 108 0.12 -3.93 -23.05
C VAL A 108 1.32 -4.84 -23.29
N VAL A 109 1.93 -5.34 -22.22
CA VAL A 109 3.14 -6.18 -22.29
C VAL A 109 2.85 -7.52 -22.96
N GLY A 110 1.70 -8.12 -22.67
CA GLY A 110 1.24 -9.36 -23.28
C GLY A 110 0.98 -9.21 -24.76
N CYS A 111 0.26 -8.18 -25.18
CA CYS A 111 -0.06 -7.90 -26.57
C CYS A 111 1.18 -7.57 -27.41
N LEU A 112 2.07 -6.72 -26.88
CA LEU A 112 3.23 -6.21 -27.63
C LEU A 112 4.51 -7.04 -27.44
N GLY A 113 4.45 -8.12 -26.67
CA GLY A 113 5.51 -9.11 -26.55
C GLY A 113 6.82 -8.58 -25.99
N TYR A 114 6.79 -7.69 -25.00
CA TYR A 114 8.01 -7.19 -24.37
C TYR A 114 8.70 -8.28 -23.55
N ASP A 115 10.02 -8.31 -23.59
CA ASP A 115 10.85 -9.34 -22.95
C ASP A 115 11.08 -9.07 -21.46
N GLY A 116 11.13 -7.78 -21.09
CA GLY A 116 11.24 -7.32 -19.71
C GLY A 116 10.34 -6.13 -19.42
N VAL A 117 10.14 -5.80 -18.14
CA VAL A 117 9.27 -4.69 -17.72
C VAL A 117 9.87 -3.93 -16.55
N ILE A 118 9.84 -2.60 -16.61
CA ILE A 118 10.14 -1.71 -15.49
C ILE A 118 8.86 -0.94 -15.16
N GLY A 119 8.39 -1.04 -13.92
CA GLY A 119 7.25 -0.27 -13.45
C GLY A 119 7.68 0.92 -12.59
N ILE A 120 7.07 2.10 -12.81
CA ILE A 120 7.38 3.33 -12.06
C ILE A 120 6.09 3.84 -11.42
N GLY A 121 6.02 3.83 -10.08
CA GLY A 121 4.82 4.23 -9.35
C GLY A 121 5.11 5.05 -8.10
N GLY A 122 4.14 5.85 -7.66
CA GLY A 122 4.31 6.77 -6.54
C GLY A 122 3.18 6.71 -5.49
N CYS A 123 1.93 6.59 -5.91
CA CYS A 123 0.78 6.63 -5.01
C CYS A 123 0.45 5.23 -4.45
N ASP A 124 -0.38 5.19 -3.41
CA ASP A 124 -0.70 4.03 -2.57
C ASP A 124 -1.07 2.75 -3.35
N LYS A 125 -1.93 2.86 -4.36
CA LYS A 125 -2.43 1.72 -5.14
C LYS A 125 -1.60 1.45 -6.39
N ASN A 126 -0.71 2.38 -6.75
CA ASN A 126 0.20 2.22 -7.89
C ASN A 126 1.14 1.04 -7.67
N MET A 127 1.79 1.03 -6.52
CA MET A 127 2.84 0.07 -6.20
C MET A 127 2.33 -1.37 -6.18
N PRO A 128 1.30 -1.73 -5.40
CA PRO A 128 0.76 -3.08 -5.43
C PRO A 128 0.17 -3.42 -6.81
N GLY A 129 -0.47 -2.47 -7.51
CA GLY A 129 -0.99 -2.71 -8.86
C GLY A 129 0.10 -3.04 -9.88
N VAL A 130 1.22 -2.33 -9.84
CA VAL A 130 2.39 -2.64 -10.69
C VAL A 130 2.94 -4.02 -10.35
N ILE A 131 3.21 -4.32 -9.08
CA ILE A 131 3.78 -5.61 -8.67
C ILE A 131 2.87 -6.78 -9.05
N ILE A 132 1.55 -6.65 -8.89
CA ILE A 132 0.58 -7.66 -9.34
C ILE A 132 0.70 -7.89 -10.85
N GLY A 133 0.77 -6.82 -11.65
CA GLY A 133 0.94 -6.93 -13.10
C GLY A 133 2.27 -7.60 -13.49
N LEU A 134 3.38 -7.25 -12.81
CA LEU A 134 4.69 -7.89 -13.02
C LEU A 134 4.68 -9.37 -12.63
N ALA A 135 4.03 -9.71 -11.51
CA ALA A 135 3.89 -11.08 -11.01
C ALA A 135 3.11 -11.97 -12.00
N ARG A 136 1.94 -11.50 -12.48
CA ARG A 136 1.11 -12.21 -13.47
C ARG A 136 1.85 -12.44 -14.78
N LEU A 137 2.59 -11.46 -15.26
CA LEU A 137 3.41 -11.56 -16.47
C LEU A 137 4.59 -12.52 -16.30
N ASN A 138 5.17 -12.57 -15.13
CA ASN A 138 6.32 -13.39 -14.78
C ASN A 138 7.46 -13.33 -15.81
N ARG A 139 7.85 -12.11 -16.17
CA ARG A 139 8.99 -11.80 -17.05
C ARG A 139 10.05 -11.02 -16.26
N PRO A 140 11.33 -11.02 -16.65
CA PRO A 140 12.35 -10.20 -16.03
C PRO A 140 11.86 -8.78 -15.80
N SER A 141 11.82 -8.34 -14.55
CA SER A 141 11.20 -7.06 -14.22
C SER A 141 11.67 -6.51 -12.88
N LEU A 142 11.56 -5.20 -12.72
CA LEU A 142 11.83 -4.48 -11.48
C LEU A 142 10.88 -3.29 -11.32
N PHE A 143 10.80 -2.78 -10.10
CA PHE A 143 9.98 -1.65 -9.73
C PHE A 143 10.82 -0.46 -9.25
N ILE A 144 10.42 0.75 -9.63
CA ILE A 144 11.00 2.02 -9.17
C ILE A 144 9.94 2.79 -8.39
N TYR A 145 10.26 3.12 -7.16
CA TYR A 145 9.46 4.05 -6.37
C TYR A 145 9.73 5.49 -6.79
N GLY A 146 8.67 6.28 -7.01
CA GLY A 146 8.80 7.70 -7.37
C GLY A 146 9.42 8.59 -6.27
N GLY A 147 9.50 8.09 -5.04
CA GLY A 147 10.10 8.78 -3.90
C GLY A 147 9.13 9.56 -3.05
N SER A 148 9.57 9.89 -1.83
CA SER A 148 8.80 10.66 -0.85
C SER A 148 8.84 12.15 -1.15
N ILE A 149 7.74 12.86 -0.79
CA ILE A 149 7.73 14.32 -0.75
C ILE A 149 8.67 14.83 0.34
N ARG A 150 9.35 15.93 0.08
CA ARG A 150 10.12 16.62 1.13
C ARG A 150 9.15 17.24 2.14
N PRO A 151 9.50 17.22 3.44
CA PRO A 151 8.67 17.88 4.46
C PRO A 151 8.57 19.38 4.19
N SER A 152 7.44 19.98 4.60
CA SER A 152 7.29 21.42 4.58
C SER A 152 8.24 22.07 5.61
N GLU A 153 8.56 23.36 5.43
CA GLU A 153 9.36 24.13 6.41
C GLU A 153 8.70 24.20 7.79
N GLN A 154 7.38 24.05 7.84
CA GLN A 154 6.59 24.07 9.07
C GLN A 154 6.35 22.69 9.66
N ASN A 155 6.98 21.64 9.10
CA ASN A 155 6.82 20.26 9.53
C ASN A 155 5.36 19.76 9.50
N THR A 156 4.56 20.26 8.56
CA THR A 156 3.17 19.88 8.31
C THR A 156 3.06 18.99 7.06
N ASP A 157 1.99 18.21 7.00
CA ASP A 157 1.69 17.32 5.88
C ASP A 157 0.18 17.21 5.63
N TYR A 158 -0.23 16.32 4.73
CA TYR A 158 -1.63 16.08 4.39
C TYR A 158 -2.47 15.66 5.62
N VAL A 159 -1.92 14.83 6.51
CA VAL A 159 -2.63 14.37 7.72
C VAL A 159 -2.87 15.55 8.66
N THR A 160 -1.87 16.43 8.81
CA THR A 160 -2.01 17.67 9.59
C THR A 160 -3.18 18.53 9.07
N VAL A 161 -3.37 18.64 7.74
CA VAL A 161 -4.51 19.37 7.17
C VAL A 161 -5.83 18.72 7.55
N CYS A 162 -5.90 17.37 7.51
CA CYS A 162 -7.11 16.64 7.90
C CYS A 162 -7.47 16.85 9.39
N GLU A 163 -6.49 16.83 10.28
CA GLU A 163 -6.67 17.10 11.71
C GLU A 163 -7.13 18.55 11.95
N LYS A 164 -6.51 19.52 11.28
CA LYS A 164 -6.91 20.93 11.34
C LYS A 164 -8.32 21.16 10.80
N THR A 165 -8.77 20.37 9.81
CA THR A 165 -10.15 20.40 9.35
C THR A 165 -11.12 19.95 10.46
N GLY A 166 -10.74 18.95 11.27
CA GLY A 166 -11.47 18.54 12.47
C GLY A 166 -11.55 19.64 13.54
N GLU A 167 -10.44 20.31 13.82
CA GLU A 167 -10.38 21.44 14.75
C GLU A 167 -11.26 22.62 14.28
N PHE A 168 -11.25 22.92 12.98
CA PHE A 168 -12.10 23.94 12.37
C PHE A 168 -13.59 23.58 12.52
N SER A 169 -13.97 22.33 12.26
CA SER A 169 -15.35 21.87 12.42
C SER A 169 -15.86 22.01 13.86
N LYS A 170 -14.97 21.91 14.85
CA LYS A 170 -15.27 22.17 16.27
C LYS A 170 -15.30 23.67 16.63
N GLY A 171 -14.85 24.54 15.74
CA GLY A 171 -14.72 25.98 16.00
C GLY A 171 -13.49 26.33 16.86
N SER A 172 -12.50 25.46 16.95
CA SER A 172 -11.26 25.66 17.73
C SER A 172 -10.23 26.51 17.01
N ILE A 173 -10.29 26.59 15.68
CA ILE A 173 -9.46 27.42 14.82
C ILE A 173 -10.31 28.19 13.81
N SER A 174 -9.77 29.26 13.25
CA SER A 174 -10.41 30.07 12.21
C SER A 174 -10.20 29.44 10.82
N GLU A 175 -11.02 29.84 9.83
CA GLU A 175 -10.83 29.47 8.43
C GLU A 175 -9.48 29.98 7.89
N GLU A 176 -9.03 31.15 8.32
CA GLU A 176 -7.75 31.74 7.92
C GLU A 176 -6.57 30.88 8.40
N GLU A 177 -6.64 30.34 9.62
CA GLU A 177 -5.63 29.42 10.16
C GLU A 177 -5.62 28.11 9.38
N LEU A 178 -6.79 27.51 9.08
CA LEU A 178 -6.89 26.31 8.26
C LEU A 178 -6.26 26.52 6.88
N ILE A 179 -6.62 27.59 6.17
CA ILE A 179 -6.07 27.94 4.86
C ILE A 179 -4.55 28.16 4.93
N SER A 180 -4.03 28.71 6.02
CA SER A 180 -2.59 28.93 6.19
C SER A 180 -1.81 27.61 6.22
N VAL A 181 -2.35 26.59 6.90
CA VAL A 181 -1.76 25.24 6.96
C VAL A 181 -1.91 24.51 5.62
N GLU A 182 -3.09 24.61 4.98
CA GLU A 182 -3.35 24.02 3.65
C GLU A 182 -2.29 24.43 2.63
N LYS A 183 -1.94 25.72 2.56
CA LYS A 183 -1.02 26.28 1.57
C LYS A 183 0.42 25.77 1.68
N VAL A 184 0.82 25.25 2.84
CA VAL A 184 2.22 24.91 3.12
C VAL A 184 2.47 23.42 3.36
N SER A 185 1.42 22.62 3.45
CA SER A 185 1.55 21.21 3.88
C SER A 185 1.96 20.23 2.77
N VAL A 186 1.62 20.54 1.50
CA VAL A 186 2.00 19.70 0.34
C VAL A 186 2.80 20.55 -0.63
N VAL A 187 4.12 20.40 -0.64
CA VAL A 187 5.05 21.37 -1.22
C VAL A 187 5.79 20.88 -2.47
N GLY A 188 5.20 20.00 -3.26
CA GLY A 188 5.81 19.57 -4.53
C GLY A 188 5.61 18.11 -4.85
N PRO A 189 6.47 17.54 -5.72
CA PRO A 189 6.35 16.15 -6.14
C PRO A 189 6.78 15.17 -5.04
N GLY A 190 6.17 14.01 -5.04
CA GLY A 190 6.46 12.88 -4.17
C GLY A 190 5.24 12.37 -3.41
N SER A 191 5.36 11.17 -2.88
CA SER A 191 4.34 10.53 -2.05
C SER A 191 4.37 11.08 -0.63
N CYS A 192 3.27 10.93 0.12
CA CYS A 192 3.17 11.42 1.50
C CYS A 192 4.39 11.01 2.34
N GLY A 193 4.93 11.97 3.12
CA GLY A 193 6.25 11.83 3.75
C GLY A 193 6.32 10.92 4.98
N GLY A 194 5.19 10.60 5.63
CA GLY A 194 5.14 9.66 6.76
C GLY A 194 5.18 8.19 6.34
N MET A 195 5.24 7.28 7.31
CA MET A 195 5.10 5.82 7.10
C MET A 195 3.62 5.46 6.90
N TYR A 196 2.98 6.19 5.98
CA TYR A 196 1.65 5.93 5.48
C TYR A 196 1.72 4.83 4.42
N THR A 197 0.62 4.57 3.69
CA THR A 197 0.56 3.41 2.79
C THR A 197 1.63 3.45 1.69
N ALA A 198 1.93 4.62 1.10
CA ALA A 198 2.91 4.73 0.02
C ALA A 198 4.33 4.31 0.46
N ASN A 199 4.88 4.92 1.52
CA ASN A 199 6.21 4.55 2.02
C ASN A 199 6.25 3.14 2.62
N THR A 200 5.15 2.68 3.22
CA THR A 200 5.02 1.29 3.69
C THR A 200 5.16 0.31 2.53
N MET A 201 4.44 0.52 1.44
CA MET A 201 4.51 -0.38 0.29
C MET A 201 5.84 -0.29 -0.46
N ALA A 202 6.42 0.91 -0.59
CA ALA A 202 7.76 1.07 -1.16
C ALA A 202 8.81 0.28 -0.37
N SER A 203 8.82 0.40 0.96
CA SER A 203 9.72 -0.34 1.86
C SER A 203 9.47 -1.86 1.80
N ALA A 204 8.21 -2.27 1.74
CA ALA A 204 7.83 -3.68 1.59
C ALA A 204 8.34 -4.27 0.26
N ILE A 205 8.22 -3.54 -0.85
CA ILE A 205 8.67 -3.98 -2.18
C ILE A 205 10.19 -4.06 -2.26
N GLU A 206 10.92 -3.16 -1.60
CA GLU A 206 12.38 -3.25 -1.49
C GLU A 206 12.80 -4.48 -0.67
N ALA A 207 12.15 -4.71 0.49
CA ALA A 207 12.41 -5.89 1.31
C ALA A 207 12.00 -7.21 0.64
N LEU A 208 10.97 -7.17 -0.22
CA LEU A 208 10.56 -8.29 -1.10
C LEU A 208 11.60 -8.58 -2.18
N GLY A 209 12.53 -7.64 -2.45
CA GLY A 209 13.56 -7.78 -3.46
C GLY A 209 13.18 -7.28 -4.86
N MET A 210 12.02 -6.64 -5.05
CA MET A 210 11.53 -6.18 -6.37
C MET A 210 11.97 -4.76 -6.75
N SER A 211 12.63 -4.02 -5.85
CA SER A 211 13.30 -2.73 -6.11
C SER A 211 14.80 -2.83 -5.87
N LEU A 212 15.57 -1.94 -6.48
CA LEU A 212 17.00 -1.83 -6.18
C LEU A 212 17.23 -1.42 -4.72
N PRO A 213 18.33 -1.86 -4.10
CA PRO A 213 18.67 -1.47 -2.74
C PRO A 213 18.72 0.05 -2.54
N GLY A 214 18.00 0.55 -1.52
CA GLY A 214 17.92 1.97 -1.18
C GLY A 214 16.85 2.76 -1.94
N SER A 215 16.18 2.15 -2.94
CA SER A 215 15.19 2.82 -3.79
C SER A 215 14.00 3.39 -3.02
N SER A 216 13.52 2.70 -1.99
CA SER A 216 12.28 3.05 -1.26
C SER A 216 12.38 4.28 -0.36
N SER A 217 13.59 4.68 0.02
CA SER A 217 13.80 5.74 1.03
C SER A 217 14.05 7.12 0.45
N GLN A 218 14.29 7.23 -0.85
CA GLN A 218 14.77 8.44 -1.51
C GLN A 218 13.68 9.51 -1.65
N ASP A 219 14.09 10.77 -1.57
CA ASP A 219 13.22 11.90 -1.91
C ASP A 219 12.94 11.93 -3.43
N ALA A 220 11.73 12.27 -3.81
CA ALA A 220 11.24 12.27 -5.20
C ALA A 220 12.08 13.13 -6.17
N VAL A 221 12.69 14.19 -5.68
CA VAL A 221 13.46 15.16 -6.47
C VAL A 221 14.94 15.16 -6.10
N SER A 222 15.46 14.07 -5.56
CA SER A 222 16.88 13.90 -5.21
C SER A 222 17.71 13.43 -6.41
N ASP A 223 19.01 13.67 -6.33
CA ASP A 223 19.97 13.09 -7.29
C ASP A 223 20.11 11.58 -7.08
N ASP A 224 19.93 11.09 -5.83
CA ASP A 224 19.89 9.65 -5.54
C ASP A 224 18.75 8.97 -6.30
N LYS A 225 17.57 9.58 -6.39
CA LYS A 225 16.45 9.06 -7.19
C LYS A 225 16.76 9.02 -8.69
N LYS A 226 17.45 10.02 -9.21
CA LYS A 226 17.93 9.99 -10.60
C LYS A 226 18.96 8.87 -10.83
N ASN A 227 19.89 8.70 -9.89
CA ASN A 227 20.89 7.62 -9.95
C ASN A 227 20.21 6.24 -9.87
N ASP A 228 19.19 6.07 -9.04
CA ASP A 228 18.36 4.87 -8.99
C ASP A 228 17.77 4.54 -10.39
N CYS A 229 17.19 5.53 -11.07
CA CYS A 229 16.70 5.39 -12.44
C CYS A 229 17.82 5.04 -13.45
N ILE A 230 19.01 5.65 -13.33
CA ILE A 230 20.16 5.34 -14.17
C ILE A 230 20.65 3.91 -13.99
N ASN A 231 20.59 3.38 -12.79
CA ASN A 231 21.04 2.01 -12.48
C ASN A 231 20.09 0.92 -13.02
N THR A 232 18.86 1.26 -13.40
CA THR A 232 17.88 0.28 -13.85
C THR A 232 18.22 -0.37 -15.18
N GLY A 233 18.94 0.32 -16.07
CA GLY A 233 19.35 -0.24 -17.36
C GLY A 233 20.24 -1.47 -17.21
N SER A 234 21.30 -1.38 -16.40
CA SER A 234 22.17 -2.51 -16.12
C SER A 234 21.49 -3.61 -15.29
N ALA A 235 20.56 -3.22 -14.39
CA ALA A 235 19.81 -4.19 -13.60
C ALA A 235 18.88 -5.03 -14.49
N ILE A 236 18.08 -4.40 -15.34
CA ILE A 236 17.15 -5.14 -16.23
C ILE A 236 17.90 -6.00 -17.26
N GLU A 237 19.04 -5.52 -17.78
CA GLU A 237 19.90 -6.32 -18.64
C GLU A 237 20.39 -7.60 -17.94
N ASN A 238 20.90 -7.48 -16.70
CA ASN A 238 21.32 -8.62 -15.90
C ASN A 238 20.17 -9.61 -15.62
N LEU A 239 18.96 -9.10 -15.31
CA LEU A 239 17.78 -9.95 -15.12
C LEU A 239 17.39 -10.70 -16.39
N LEU A 240 17.46 -10.03 -17.55
CA LEU A 240 17.20 -10.66 -18.86
C LEU A 240 18.24 -11.71 -19.21
N GLU A 241 19.54 -11.44 -18.97
CA GLU A 241 20.61 -12.39 -19.24
C GLU A 241 20.52 -13.65 -18.38
N LYS A 242 20.17 -13.51 -17.11
CA LYS A 242 20.04 -14.61 -16.15
C LYS A 242 18.65 -15.27 -16.16
N ASP A 243 17.70 -14.74 -16.93
CA ASP A 243 16.27 -15.10 -16.94
C ASP A 243 15.62 -15.06 -15.53
N ILE A 244 16.05 -14.11 -14.67
CA ILE A 244 15.50 -13.94 -13.32
C ILE A 244 14.13 -13.23 -13.43
N LYS A 245 13.11 -13.82 -12.82
CA LYS A 245 11.71 -13.40 -12.91
C LYS A 245 11.11 -13.13 -11.53
N PRO A 246 9.95 -12.48 -11.45
CA PRO A 246 9.23 -12.31 -10.19
C PRO A 246 9.05 -13.59 -9.39
N SER A 247 8.77 -14.74 -10.04
CA SER A 247 8.65 -16.04 -9.34
C SER A 247 9.93 -16.54 -8.67
N ASP A 248 11.10 -16.06 -9.10
CA ASP A 248 12.39 -16.44 -8.49
C ASP A 248 12.71 -15.55 -7.28
N ILE A 249 12.07 -14.38 -7.19
CA ILE A 249 12.30 -13.35 -6.16
C ILE A 249 11.19 -13.36 -5.11
N MET A 250 9.93 -13.35 -5.55
CA MET A 250 8.74 -13.22 -4.70
C MET A 250 8.35 -14.57 -4.06
N THR A 251 9.27 -15.15 -3.29
CA THR A 251 9.05 -16.40 -2.54
C THR A 251 8.30 -16.13 -1.23
N LYS A 252 7.86 -17.18 -0.53
CA LYS A 252 7.24 -17.05 0.80
C LYS A 252 8.16 -16.31 1.77
N GLU A 253 9.44 -16.65 1.80
CA GLU A 253 10.45 -16.04 2.66
C GLU A 253 10.64 -14.55 2.31
N ALA A 254 10.59 -14.18 1.03
CA ALA A 254 10.68 -12.80 0.59
C ALA A 254 9.45 -11.99 1.05
N PHE A 255 8.25 -12.56 1.02
CA PHE A 255 7.06 -11.95 1.61
C PHE A 255 7.17 -11.82 3.13
N GLU A 256 7.74 -12.80 3.83
CA GLU A 256 8.01 -12.70 5.27
C GLU A 256 8.99 -11.56 5.57
N ASN A 257 10.02 -11.34 4.73
CA ASN A 257 10.89 -10.17 4.81
C ASN A 257 10.13 -8.86 4.67
N ALA A 258 9.23 -8.78 3.69
CA ALA A 258 8.39 -7.59 3.49
C ALA A 258 7.50 -7.30 4.72
N VAL A 259 6.83 -8.32 5.26
CA VAL A 259 6.01 -8.19 6.48
C VAL A 259 6.86 -7.74 7.67
N THR A 260 8.06 -8.31 7.83
CA THR A 260 9.01 -7.96 8.90
C THR A 260 9.40 -6.48 8.85
N VAL A 261 9.79 -5.99 7.67
CA VAL A 261 10.18 -4.57 7.51
C VAL A 261 8.99 -3.63 7.71
N VAL A 262 7.80 -3.99 7.21
CA VAL A 262 6.56 -3.22 7.47
C VAL A 262 6.29 -3.08 8.97
N ILE A 263 6.42 -4.15 9.72
CA ILE A 263 6.20 -4.14 11.19
C ILE A 263 7.26 -3.29 11.88
N ALA A 264 8.53 -3.50 11.56
CA ALA A 264 9.65 -2.78 12.20
C ALA A 264 9.57 -1.25 11.98
N LEU A 265 9.06 -0.83 10.82
CA LEU A 265 8.84 0.58 10.46
C LEU A 265 7.55 1.18 11.03
N GLY A 266 6.65 0.40 11.62
CA GLY A 266 5.37 0.91 12.06
C GLY A 266 4.38 1.20 10.91
N GLY A 267 4.39 0.38 9.87
CA GLY A 267 3.67 0.58 8.61
C GLY A 267 2.14 0.56 8.69
N SER A 268 1.51 0.80 7.56
CA SER A 268 0.05 0.88 7.39
C SER A 268 -0.63 -0.49 7.38
N THR A 269 -1.88 -0.56 7.91
CA THR A 269 -2.77 -1.73 7.80
C THR A 269 -3.05 -2.14 6.36
N ASN A 270 -3.02 -1.20 5.41
CA ASN A 270 -3.19 -1.48 3.99
C ASN A 270 -2.16 -2.46 3.43
N ALA A 271 -0.96 -2.54 4.04
CA ALA A 271 0.06 -3.50 3.65
C ALA A 271 -0.43 -4.97 3.79
N VAL A 272 -1.26 -5.26 4.78
CA VAL A 272 -1.84 -6.61 4.96
C VAL A 272 -2.63 -7.00 3.71
N LEU A 273 -3.57 -6.13 3.29
CA LEU A 273 -4.40 -6.36 2.11
C LEU A 273 -3.55 -6.48 0.83
N HIS A 274 -2.56 -5.59 0.68
CA HIS A 274 -1.78 -5.52 -0.56
C HIS A 274 -0.74 -6.64 -0.69
N LEU A 275 -0.08 -7.03 0.40
CA LEU A 275 0.88 -8.13 0.38
C LEU A 275 0.20 -9.47 0.10
N ILE A 276 -0.99 -9.73 0.68
CA ILE A 276 -1.80 -10.91 0.36
C ILE A 276 -2.19 -10.90 -1.13
N ALA A 277 -2.63 -9.78 -1.68
CA ALA A 277 -2.97 -9.67 -3.11
C ALA A 277 -1.75 -9.88 -4.03
N MET A 278 -0.58 -9.35 -3.66
CA MET A 278 0.65 -9.56 -4.42
C MET A 278 1.11 -11.02 -4.36
N ALA A 279 0.99 -11.68 -3.20
CA ALA A 279 1.30 -13.10 -3.01
C ALA A 279 0.35 -13.98 -3.83
N HIS A 280 -0.96 -13.66 -3.83
CA HIS A 280 -1.94 -14.33 -4.68
C HIS A 280 -1.55 -14.29 -6.16
N ALA A 281 -1.14 -13.13 -6.67
CA ALA A 281 -0.77 -12.94 -8.08
C ALA A 281 0.41 -13.82 -8.56
N ILE A 282 1.22 -14.36 -7.63
CA ILE A 282 2.35 -15.25 -7.92
C ILE A 282 2.17 -16.64 -7.32
N ASN A 283 0.97 -16.96 -6.83
CA ASN A 283 0.61 -18.23 -6.20
C ASN A 283 1.46 -18.58 -4.96
N VAL A 284 1.80 -17.57 -4.15
CA VAL A 284 2.43 -17.74 -2.83
C VAL A 284 1.34 -17.71 -1.77
N ASP A 285 1.34 -18.69 -0.89
CA ASP A 285 0.39 -18.81 0.23
C ASP A 285 0.81 -17.88 1.38
N LEU A 286 0.28 -16.65 1.38
CA LEU A 286 0.44 -15.66 2.46
C LEU A 286 -0.94 -15.33 3.01
N ASP A 287 -1.14 -15.54 4.29
CA ASP A 287 -2.41 -15.33 4.98
C ASP A 287 -2.31 -14.36 6.18
N LEU A 288 -3.44 -14.10 6.83
CA LEU A 288 -3.51 -13.23 7.99
C LEU A 288 -2.71 -13.76 9.19
N ASP A 289 -2.62 -15.08 9.35
CA ASP A 289 -1.91 -15.70 10.48
C ASP A 289 -0.39 -15.54 10.37
N ASP A 290 0.16 -15.38 9.16
CA ASP A 290 1.56 -15.03 8.96
C ASP A 290 1.91 -13.67 9.59
N PHE A 291 1.04 -12.68 9.45
CA PHE A 291 1.22 -11.37 10.09
C PHE A 291 1.21 -11.49 11.62
N THR A 292 0.34 -12.33 12.16
CA THR A 292 0.32 -12.62 13.60
C THR A 292 1.60 -13.33 14.05
N ARG A 293 2.03 -14.34 13.32
CA ARG A 293 3.23 -15.13 13.62
C ARG A 293 4.49 -14.28 13.61
N ILE A 294 4.69 -13.50 12.55
CA ILE A 294 5.84 -12.59 12.39
C ILE A 294 5.77 -11.47 13.42
N GLY A 295 4.57 -10.89 13.61
CA GLY A 295 4.34 -9.77 14.52
C GLY A 295 4.64 -10.06 16.00
N LYS A 296 4.63 -11.33 16.42
CA LYS A 296 5.03 -11.73 17.77
C LYS A 296 6.54 -11.58 18.01
N ARG A 297 7.36 -11.65 16.95
CA ARG A 297 8.82 -11.65 17.04
C ARG A 297 9.44 -10.30 16.68
N VAL A 298 8.78 -9.54 15.81
CA VAL A 298 9.33 -8.32 15.22
C VAL A 298 8.89 -7.09 16.04
N PRO A 299 9.84 -6.33 16.61
CA PRO A 299 9.53 -5.09 17.32
C PRO A 299 9.29 -3.93 16.35
N VAL A 300 8.60 -2.88 16.83
CA VAL A 300 8.54 -1.57 16.17
C VAL A 300 9.70 -0.72 16.66
N VAL A 301 10.58 -0.30 15.74
CA VAL A 301 11.80 0.44 16.07
C VAL A 301 11.88 1.84 15.46
N ALA A 302 11.01 2.16 14.48
CA ALA A 302 11.08 3.42 13.76
C ALA A 302 10.19 4.51 14.38
N ASP A 303 10.80 5.63 14.73
CA ASP A 303 10.14 6.85 15.18
C ASP A 303 9.77 7.72 13.97
N ILE A 304 8.77 7.27 13.20
CA ILE A 304 8.29 7.91 11.97
C ILE A 304 6.77 8.12 12.07
N LYS A 305 6.29 9.28 11.59
CA LYS A 305 4.84 9.54 11.51
C LYS A 305 4.09 8.39 10.82
N PRO A 306 2.86 8.02 11.28
CA PRO A 306 2.01 8.75 12.22
C PRO A 306 2.31 8.50 13.70
N PHE A 307 3.16 7.56 14.07
CA PHE A 307 3.42 7.22 15.49
C PHE A 307 4.58 7.96 16.12
N GLY A 308 5.52 8.42 15.29
CA GLY A 308 6.68 9.17 15.68
C GLY A 308 6.64 10.60 15.17
N GLU A 309 7.76 11.28 15.32
CA GLU A 309 7.93 12.70 14.99
C GLU A 309 8.54 12.92 13.59
N ASN A 310 9.22 11.90 13.04
CA ASN A 310 10.03 12.02 11.85
C ASN A 310 9.28 11.69 10.56
N TYR A 311 9.85 12.12 9.41
CA TYR A 311 9.41 11.75 8.07
C TYR A 311 10.41 10.78 7.40
N MET A 312 9.99 10.14 6.31
CA MET A 312 10.83 9.25 5.51
C MET A 312 12.10 9.95 5.00
N SER A 313 12.01 11.23 4.62
CA SER A 313 13.16 12.02 4.21
C SER A 313 14.21 12.19 5.33
N SER A 314 13.81 12.15 6.59
CA SER A 314 14.74 12.15 7.74
C SER A 314 15.45 10.79 7.87
N LEU A 315 14.72 9.70 7.67
CA LEU A 315 15.30 8.35 7.63
C LEU A 315 16.29 8.20 6.45
N ASN A 316 15.94 8.74 5.27
CA ASN A 316 16.83 8.73 4.11
C ASN A 316 18.20 9.36 4.42
N LYS A 317 18.24 10.48 5.13
CA LYS A 317 19.47 11.18 5.50
C LYS A 317 20.43 10.38 6.40
N VAL A 318 19.93 9.38 7.09
CA VAL A 318 20.73 8.51 7.98
C VAL A 318 20.99 7.11 7.39
N GLY A 319 20.60 6.87 6.13
CA GLY A 319 20.88 5.62 5.40
C GLY A 319 19.66 4.86 4.90
N GLY A 320 18.46 5.40 5.10
CA GLY A 320 17.22 4.76 4.63
C GLY A 320 16.89 3.47 5.37
N ILE A 321 16.26 2.50 4.68
CA ILE A 321 15.88 1.23 5.31
C ILE A 321 16.97 0.16 5.24
N GLN A 322 18.04 0.35 4.46
CA GLN A 322 19.10 -0.66 4.30
C GLN A 322 19.81 -1.02 5.63
N PRO A 323 20.23 -0.04 6.47
CA PRO A 323 20.79 -0.37 7.77
C PRO A 323 19.78 -1.05 8.71
N LEU A 324 18.48 -0.71 8.63
CA LEU A 324 17.44 -1.42 9.39
C LEU A 324 17.34 -2.89 8.95
N MET A 325 17.32 -3.14 7.64
CA MET A 325 17.29 -4.51 7.12
C MET A 325 18.53 -5.30 7.58
N LYS A 326 19.71 -4.68 7.62
CA LYS A 326 20.92 -5.31 8.18
C LYS A 326 20.77 -5.64 9.66
N MET A 327 20.26 -4.70 10.47
CA MET A 327 19.99 -4.94 11.91
C MET A 327 19.02 -6.12 12.12
N LEU A 328 17.98 -6.22 11.28
CA LEU A 328 17.00 -7.31 11.36
C LEU A 328 17.62 -8.65 10.90
N LEU A 329 18.49 -8.63 9.89
CA LEU A 329 19.23 -9.80 9.42
C LEU A 329 20.18 -10.33 10.49
N ASP A 330 20.93 -9.45 11.16
CA ASP A 330 21.92 -9.78 12.18
C ASP A 330 21.31 -10.47 13.43
N VAL A 331 19.98 -10.38 13.60
CA VAL A 331 19.23 -11.05 14.68
C VAL A 331 18.25 -12.13 14.18
N ASP A 332 18.49 -12.66 12.99
CA ASP A 332 17.70 -13.74 12.36
C ASP A 332 16.20 -13.42 12.21
N LEU A 333 15.87 -12.15 11.96
CA LEU A 333 14.49 -11.72 11.66
C LEU A 333 14.22 -11.56 10.15
N LEU A 334 15.25 -11.61 9.30
CA LEU A 334 15.13 -11.62 7.84
C LEU A 334 15.76 -12.88 7.25
N HIS A 335 15.21 -13.33 6.13
CA HIS A 335 15.74 -14.40 5.30
C HIS A 335 16.78 -13.82 4.32
N GLY A 336 18.06 -14.01 4.61
CA GLY A 336 19.17 -13.40 3.87
C GLY A 336 19.40 -13.99 2.47
N ASP A 337 18.97 -15.23 2.24
CA ASP A 337 19.19 -15.95 0.99
C ASP A 337 18.20 -15.60 -0.13
N CYS A 338 17.18 -14.76 0.16
CA CYS A 338 16.21 -14.32 -0.84
C CYS A 338 16.89 -13.51 -1.94
N LEU A 339 16.64 -13.91 -3.20
CA LEU A 339 17.15 -13.23 -4.40
C LEU A 339 16.44 -11.89 -4.60
N THR A 340 17.14 -10.92 -5.20
CA THR A 340 16.59 -9.60 -5.51
C THR A 340 16.82 -9.20 -6.96
N VAL A 341 16.19 -8.11 -7.40
CA VAL A 341 16.37 -7.54 -8.76
C VAL A 341 17.79 -7.03 -9.05
N SER A 342 18.64 -6.92 -8.03
CA SER A 342 20.08 -6.65 -8.24
C SER A 342 20.81 -7.87 -8.81
N GLY A 343 20.18 -9.06 -8.79
CA GLY A 343 20.80 -10.34 -9.14
C GLY A 343 21.70 -10.90 -8.05
N LYS A 344 21.62 -10.33 -6.84
CA LYS A 344 22.26 -10.75 -5.59
C LYS A 344 21.19 -11.07 -4.54
N THR A 345 21.58 -11.80 -3.50
CA THR A 345 20.72 -12.06 -2.34
C THR A 345 20.61 -10.83 -1.43
N ILE A 346 19.62 -10.83 -0.52
CA ILE A 346 19.49 -9.82 0.54
C ILE A 346 20.78 -9.71 1.36
N SER A 347 21.34 -10.85 1.79
CA SER A 347 22.58 -10.91 2.57
C SER A 347 23.77 -10.30 1.83
N GLU A 348 23.92 -10.61 0.54
CA GLU A 348 24.97 -10.04 -0.30
C GLU A 348 24.83 -8.53 -0.48
N ASN A 349 23.60 -8.03 -0.69
CA ASN A 349 23.33 -6.59 -0.81
C ASN A 349 23.62 -5.86 0.51
N LEU A 350 23.29 -6.45 1.66
CA LEU A 350 23.48 -5.83 2.97
C LEU A 350 24.91 -5.93 3.52
N SER A 351 25.76 -6.77 2.93
CA SER A 351 27.13 -7.00 3.43
C SER A 351 28.00 -5.74 3.47
N GLU A 352 27.78 -4.80 2.54
CA GLU A 352 28.55 -3.56 2.41
C GLU A 352 27.79 -2.33 2.99
N VAL A 353 26.62 -2.53 3.59
CA VAL A 353 25.82 -1.44 4.15
C VAL A 353 26.38 -1.01 5.50
N ASP A 354 26.69 0.28 5.64
CA ASP A 354 27.12 0.88 6.89
C ASP A 354 25.98 0.88 7.93
N PRO A 355 26.30 0.75 9.24
CA PRO A 355 25.33 0.92 10.29
C PRO A 355 24.80 2.37 10.34
N TYR A 356 23.67 2.57 11.01
CA TYR A 356 23.20 3.92 11.29
C TYR A 356 24.24 4.74 12.08
N PRO A 357 24.33 6.07 11.88
CA PRO A 357 25.15 6.95 12.70
C PRO A 357 24.76 6.86 14.20
N ASP A 358 25.74 6.81 15.10
CA ASP A 358 25.53 6.65 16.55
C ASP A 358 24.60 7.68 17.19
N ASN A 359 24.51 8.90 16.63
CA ASN A 359 23.73 10.01 17.18
C ASN A 359 22.34 10.16 16.55
N GLN A 360 21.91 9.25 15.68
CA GLN A 360 20.55 9.28 15.15
C GLN A 360 19.54 8.75 16.18
N THR A 361 18.29 9.22 16.11
CA THR A 361 17.21 8.87 17.04
C THR A 361 15.97 8.30 16.34
N ILE A 362 16.02 8.18 15.01
CA ILE A 362 14.87 7.80 14.18
C ILE A 362 14.63 6.28 14.27
N ILE A 363 15.69 5.49 14.24
CA ILE A 363 15.61 4.04 14.40
C ILE A 363 16.22 3.65 15.75
N ARG A 364 15.42 2.99 16.58
CA ARG A 364 15.84 2.44 17.87
C ARG A 364 16.59 1.12 17.68
N GLU A 365 17.45 0.80 18.64
CA GLU A 365 18.03 -0.53 18.74
C GLU A 365 16.95 -1.60 18.92
N ILE A 366 17.12 -2.78 18.33
CA ILE A 366 16.19 -3.91 18.47
C ILE A 366 16.07 -4.35 19.94
N SER A 367 17.12 -4.19 20.72
CA SER A 367 17.14 -4.45 22.18
C SER A 367 16.38 -3.42 23.01
N ASN A 368 16.12 -2.22 22.45
CA ASN A 368 15.38 -1.14 23.12
C ASN A 368 14.36 -0.50 22.17
N PRO A 369 13.38 -1.26 21.68
CA PRO A 369 12.43 -0.81 20.67
C PRO A 369 11.40 0.18 21.22
N ILE A 370 10.67 0.85 20.32
CA ILE A 370 9.50 1.66 20.70
C ILE A 370 8.39 0.74 21.26
N LYS A 371 8.19 -0.42 20.61
CA LYS A 371 7.25 -1.45 21.05
C LYS A 371 7.86 -2.82 20.78
N SER A 372 7.77 -3.73 21.74
CA SER A 372 8.39 -5.06 21.68
C SER A 372 7.73 -6.05 20.71
N SER A 373 6.56 -5.71 20.16
CA SER A 373 5.83 -6.53 19.20
C SER A 373 5.08 -5.65 18.21
N SER A 374 4.53 -6.25 17.16
CA SER A 374 3.77 -5.54 16.12
C SER A 374 2.65 -4.65 16.70
N HIS A 375 2.46 -3.49 16.07
CA HIS A 375 1.28 -2.64 16.23
C HIS A 375 0.12 -3.10 15.33
N LEU A 376 0.42 -3.86 14.26
CA LEU A 376 -0.59 -4.52 13.44
C LEU A 376 -1.12 -5.75 14.20
N ARG A 377 -2.43 -5.83 14.35
CA ARG A 377 -3.13 -6.92 15.03
C ARG A 377 -4.15 -7.53 14.08
N ILE A 378 -4.12 -8.84 13.96
CA ILE A 378 -5.19 -9.58 13.29
C ILE A 378 -6.14 -10.04 14.38
N LEU A 379 -7.39 -9.62 14.31
CA LEU A 379 -8.42 -9.91 15.31
C LEU A 379 -9.42 -10.90 14.74
N TYR A 380 -9.79 -11.88 15.55
CA TYR A 380 -10.83 -12.88 15.24
C TYR A 380 -11.94 -12.84 16.28
N GLY A 381 -13.08 -13.41 15.97
CA GLY A 381 -14.20 -13.52 16.91
C GLY A 381 -15.55 -13.58 16.20
N ASN A 382 -16.63 -13.52 16.97
CA ASN A 382 -17.98 -13.61 16.41
C ASN A 382 -18.36 -12.42 15.49
N LEU A 383 -17.61 -11.29 15.57
CA LEU A 383 -17.74 -10.17 14.62
C LEU A 383 -16.86 -10.29 13.37
N ALA A 384 -15.76 -11.01 13.45
CA ALA A 384 -14.81 -11.17 12.35
C ALA A 384 -14.32 -12.63 12.26
N PRO A 385 -15.17 -13.58 11.88
CA PRO A 385 -14.78 -14.99 11.80
C PRO A 385 -13.72 -15.28 10.74
N GLU A 386 -13.60 -14.46 9.68
CA GLU A 386 -12.54 -14.53 8.67
C GLU A 386 -11.39 -13.55 8.96
N GLY A 387 -11.44 -12.83 10.08
CA GLY A 387 -10.41 -11.90 10.51
C GLY A 387 -10.76 -10.43 10.26
N ALA A 388 -10.05 -9.58 10.98
CA ALA A 388 -10.04 -8.12 10.85
C ALA A 388 -8.64 -7.60 11.13
N VAL A 389 -8.32 -6.40 10.64
CA VAL A 389 -7.00 -5.78 10.80
C VAL A 389 -7.13 -4.52 11.65
N ALA A 390 -6.39 -4.48 12.74
CA ALA A 390 -6.32 -3.33 13.63
C ALA A 390 -4.88 -2.77 13.68
N LYS A 391 -4.78 -1.47 13.98
CA LYS A 391 -3.52 -0.81 14.27
C LYS A 391 -3.59 -0.28 15.70
N ILE A 392 -3.00 -1.01 16.64
CA ILE A 392 -3.06 -0.72 18.08
C ILE A 392 -1.64 -0.50 18.59
N THR A 393 -1.33 0.75 18.91
CA THR A 393 0.00 1.16 19.36
C THR A 393 0.24 0.81 20.83
N GLY A 394 -0.83 0.86 21.62
CA GLY A 394 -0.82 0.69 23.08
C GLY A 394 -0.96 2.01 23.84
N ASN A 395 -0.79 3.16 23.19
CA ASN A 395 -1.02 4.48 23.81
C ASN A 395 -2.50 4.68 24.17
N GLU A 396 -3.39 4.16 23.32
CA GLU A 396 -4.85 4.11 23.49
C GLU A 396 -5.33 3.01 24.45
N GLY A 397 -4.43 2.15 24.93
CA GLY A 397 -4.73 0.93 25.69
C GLY A 397 -4.71 -0.31 24.78
N LEU A 398 -4.97 -1.48 25.37
CA LEU A 398 -4.99 -2.77 24.66
C LEU A 398 -6.40 -3.36 24.54
N LYS A 399 -7.37 -2.80 25.28
CA LYS A 399 -8.75 -3.27 25.29
C LYS A 399 -9.72 -2.09 25.31
N PHE A 400 -10.75 -2.20 24.48
CA PHE A 400 -11.86 -1.25 24.45
C PHE A 400 -13.18 -2.01 24.46
N THR A 401 -14.11 -1.59 25.32
CA THR A 401 -15.49 -2.10 25.33
C THR A 401 -16.43 -0.92 25.31
N GLY A 402 -17.30 -0.87 24.31
CA GLY A 402 -18.18 0.27 24.10
C GLY A 402 -19.54 -0.10 23.53
N THR A 403 -20.33 0.93 23.27
CA THR A 403 -21.70 0.83 22.78
C THR A 403 -21.74 1.17 21.28
N ALA A 404 -22.33 0.31 20.47
CA ALA A 404 -22.39 0.49 19.02
C ALA A 404 -23.24 1.71 18.61
N LYS A 405 -22.69 2.52 17.73
CA LYS A 405 -23.39 3.55 16.92
C LYS A 405 -23.22 3.17 15.45
N VAL A 406 -24.28 2.71 14.82
CA VAL A 406 -24.25 2.04 13.52
C VAL A 406 -24.64 2.97 12.39
N PHE A 407 -23.79 3.01 11.34
CA PHE A 407 -23.97 3.81 10.13
C PHE A 407 -23.77 2.95 8.88
N ASP A 408 -24.65 3.11 7.88
CA ASP A 408 -24.62 2.33 6.65
C ASP A 408 -23.78 2.96 5.53
N SER A 409 -23.06 4.06 5.85
CA SER A 409 -22.12 4.73 4.96
C SER A 409 -21.10 5.58 5.75
N GLU A 410 -19.97 5.91 5.11
CA GLU A 410 -19.01 6.91 5.63
C GLU A 410 -19.66 8.28 5.78
N GLU A 411 -20.55 8.66 4.86
CA GLU A 411 -21.26 9.94 4.85
C GLU A 411 -22.13 10.10 6.11
N ASP A 412 -22.94 9.09 6.44
CA ASP A 412 -23.81 9.11 7.63
C ASP A 412 -22.97 9.17 8.92
N GLY A 413 -21.87 8.42 8.97
CA GLY A 413 -20.93 8.47 10.09
C GLY A 413 -20.29 9.85 10.26
N ASN A 414 -19.84 10.46 9.17
CA ASN A 414 -19.26 11.82 9.19
C ASN A 414 -20.30 12.87 9.64
N GLU A 415 -21.54 12.78 9.15
CA GLU A 415 -22.63 13.70 9.56
C GLU A 415 -22.89 13.57 11.06
N ALA A 416 -22.96 12.35 11.59
CA ALA A 416 -23.16 12.13 13.02
C ALA A 416 -22.03 12.73 13.88
N ILE A 417 -20.77 12.58 13.44
CA ILE A 417 -19.61 13.16 14.12
C ILE A 417 -19.69 14.70 14.09
N GLN A 418 -19.97 15.31 12.93
CA GLN A 418 -20.08 16.76 12.78
C GLN A 418 -21.20 17.36 13.66
N ASN A 419 -22.29 16.60 13.84
CA ASN A 419 -23.41 16.99 14.69
C ASN A 419 -23.20 16.65 16.18
N ASN A 420 -21.99 16.23 16.59
CA ASN A 420 -21.63 15.86 17.95
C ASN A 420 -22.55 14.77 18.56
N LEU A 421 -22.95 13.78 17.75
CA LEU A 421 -23.79 12.66 18.20
C LEU A 421 -22.98 11.47 18.73
N ILE A 422 -21.64 11.53 18.65
CA ILE A 422 -20.72 10.51 19.16
C ILE A 422 -20.19 10.94 20.53
N ASN A 423 -20.23 10.03 21.47
CA ASN A 423 -19.85 10.27 22.85
C ASN A 423 -18.69 9.35 23.29
N GLU A 424 -18.06 9.70 24.40
CA GLU A 424 -17.07 8.83 25.04
C GLU A 424 -17.69 7.44 25.37
N GLY A 425 -16.98 6.39 25.02
CA GLY A 425 -17.43 5.00 25.17
C GLY A 425 -18.23 4.43 24.00
N ASP A 426 -18.43 5.20 22.93
CA ASP A 426 -19.08 4.69 21.73
C ASP A 426 -18.10 3.89 20.84
N VAL A 427 -18.64 2.87 20.15
CA VAL A 427 -18.01 2.19 19.02
C VAL A 427 -18.75 2.60 17.76
N VAL A 428 -18.10 3.41 16.93
CA VAL A 428 -18.64 3.84 15.63
C VAL A 428 -18.47 2.69 14.65
N VAL A 429 -19.60 2.17 14.17
CA VAL A 429 -19.67 1.08 13.20
C VAL A 429 -20.04 1.66 11.84
N ILE A 430 -19.11 1.65 10.89
CA ILE A 430 -19.37 2.06 9.50
C ILE A 430 -19.32 0.80 8.64
N ARG A 431 -20.46 0.43 8.06
CA ARG A 431 -20.62 -0.81 7.30
C ARG A 431 -21.05 -0.55 5.86
N TYR A 432 -21.03 -1.59 5.01
CA TYR A 432 -21.24 -1.51 3.55
C TYR A 432 -20.15 -0.70 2.82
N GLU A 433 -18.96 -0.64 3.40
CA GLU A 433 -17.76 -0.08 2.79
C GLU A 433 -16.71 -1.17 2.45
N GLY A 434 -17.13 -2.44 2.53
CA GLY A 434 -16.30 -3.60 2.18
C GLY A 434 -16.07 -3.75 0.67
N PRO A 435 -15.23 -4.73 0.26
CA PRO A 435 -14.82 -4.89 -1.14
C PRO A 435 -15.97 -4.94 -2.14
N LYS A 436 -17.03 -5.66 -1.82
CA LYS A 436 -18.18 -5.88 -2.70
C LYS A 436 -19.31 -4.88 -2.47
N GLY A 437 -19.71 -4.68 -1.23
CA GLY A 437 -20.83 -3.85 -0.83
C GLY A 437 -20.58 -2.36 -0.96
N GLY A 438 -19.36 -1.92 -0.61
CA GLY A 438 -18.83 -0.59 -0.91
C GLY A 438 -17.78 -0.71 -2.02
N PRO A 439 -18.16 -0.98 -3.30
CA PRO A 439 -17.22 -1.47 -4.29
C PRO A 439 -15.97 -0.61 -4.36
N GLY A 440 -14.80 -1.25 -4.12
CA GLY A 440 -13.52 -0.57 -3.97
C GLY A 440 -13.09 -0.35 -2.52
N MET A 441 -13.85 -0.82 -1.53
CA MET A 441 -13.43 -0.87 -0.13
C MET A 441 -12.80 0.45 0.34
N ARG A 442 -13.62 1.50 0.45
CA ARG A 442 -13.15 2.88 0.74
C ARG A 442 -12.16 2.93 1.90
N GLU A 443 -11.16 3.76 1.74
CA GLU A 443 -10.20 4.10 2.79
C GLU A 443 -10.63 5.39 3.47
N MET A 444 -10.90 5.34 4.76
CA MET A 444 -11.48 6.44 5.52
C MET A 444 -10.42 7.12 6.40
N LEU A 445 -10.39 8.45 6.39
CA LEU A 445 -9.58 9.27 7.27
C LEU A 445 -10.42 10.38 7.93
N LYS A 446 -11.41 10.92 7.21
CA LYS A 446 -12.22 12.03 7.71
C LYS A 446 -12.90 11.74 9.04
N PRO A 447 -13.61 10.60 9.23
CA PRO A 447 -14.31 10.34 10.50
C PRO A 447 -13.33 10.24 11.68
N THR A 448 -12.21 9.56 11.50
CA THR A 448 -11.21 9.38 12.57
C THR A 448 -10.47 10.68 12.89
N SER A 449 -10.09 11.47 11.88
CA SER A 449 -9.47 12.79 12.10
C SER A 449 -10.44 13.78 12.76
N ALA A 450 -11.74 13.74 12.42
CA ALA A 450 -12.73 14.59 13.05
C ALA A 450 -12.89 14.26 14.54
N ILE A 451 -12.94 12.98 14.91
CA ILE A 451 -12.98 12.54 16.32
C ILE A 451 -11.70 12.94 17.08
N MET A 452 -10.53 12.84 16.45
CA MET A 452 -9.27 13.34 17.02
C MET A 452 -9.35 14.86 17.29
N GLY A 453 -9.80 15.64 16.30
CA GLY A 453 -10.01 17.08 16.44
C GLY A 453 -11.02 17.45 17.53
N GLN A 454 -11.99 16.57 17.82
CA GLN A 454 -12.94 16.74 18.92
C GLN A 454 -12.38 16.33 20.30
N GLY A 455 -11.15 15.77 20.37
CA GLY A 455 -10.52 15.32 21.62
C GLY A 455 -11.12 14.01 22.15
N LEU A 456 -11.71 13.18 21.28
CA LEU A 456 -12.31 11.89 21.62
C LEU A 456 -11.49 10.70 21.07
N GLY A 457 -10.29 10.93 20.54
CA GLY A 457 -9.52 9.93 19.80
C GLY A 457 -9.14 8.67 20.58
N ASP A 458 -8.93 8.78 21.89
CA ASP A 458 -8.65 7.67 22.80
C ASP A 458 -9.89 7.14 23.54
N LYS A 459 -11.05 7.74 23.32
CA LYS A 459 -12.30 7.49 24.03
C LYS A 459 -13.40 6.84 23.19
N VAL A 460 -13.16 6.74 21.89
CA VAL A 460 -14.09 6.18 20.90
C VAL A 460 -13.34 5.16 20.05
N ALA A 461 -13.98 4.04 19.74
CA ALA A 461 -13.46 3.08 18.80
C ALA A 461 -14.20 3.17 17.47
N PHE A 462 -13.52 2.76 16.38
CA PHE A 462 -14.09 2.64 15.05
C PHE A 462 -13.94 1.22 14.53
N ILE A 463 -14.99 0.67 13.96
CA ILE A 463 -14.95 -0.61 13.25
C ILE A 463 -15.61 -0.50 11.88
N THR A 464 -15.08 -1.21 10.87
CA THR A 464 -15.61 -1.18 9.50
C THR A 464 -15.22 -2.44 8.72
N ASP A 465 -16.06 -2.79 7.75
CA ASP A 465 -15.72 -3.73 6.68
C ASP A 465 -14.92 -3.08 5.52
N GLY A 466 -14.80 -1.74 5.55
CA GLY A 466 -13.91 -0.96 4.70
C GLY A 466 -12.48 -0.88 5.26
N ARG A 467 -11.78 0.22 4.96
CA ARG A 467 -10.39 0.47 5.39
C ARG A 467 -10.27 1.80 6.14
N PHE A 468 -9.26 1.89 6.99
CA PHE A 468 -8.79 3.17 7.52
C PHE A 468 -7.44 3.54 6.91
N SER A 469 -7.21 4.84 6.75
CA SER A 469 -5.96 5.40 6.24
C SER A 469 -4.77 5.04 7.15
N GLY A 470 -3.60 4.89 6.55
CA GLY A 470 -2.35 4.70 7.28
C GLY A 470 -2.01 5.82 8.29
N GLY A 471 -2.60 7.01 8.13
CA GLY A 471 -2.47 8.14 9.05
C GLY A 471 -3.44 8.15 10.22
N THR A 472 -4.30 7.14 10.36
CA THR A 472 -5.32 7.07 11.42
C THR A 472 -4.72 6.69 12.77
N HIS A 473 -5.25 7.28 13.85
CA HIS A 473 -4.92 7.01 15.25
C HIS A 473 -6.13 6.50 16.03
N GLY A 474 -5.89 5.92 17.23
CA GLY A 474 -6.92 5.42 18.14
C GLY A 474 -7.29 3.95 17.91
N PHE A 475 -8.33 3.47 18.61
CA PHE A 475 -8.85 2.12 18.42
C PHE A 475 -9.58 2.00 17.09
N VAL A 476 -8.88 1.59 16.02
CA VAL A 476 -9.45 1.43 14.69
C VAL A 476 -9.27 0.01 14.18
N VAL A 477 -10.38 -0.62 13.77
CA VAL A 477 -10.43 -1.98 13.23
C VAL A 477 -11.11 -1.95 11.86
N GLY A 478 -10.35 -2.20 10.81
CA GLY A 478 -10.85 -2.32 9.45
C GLY A 478 -10.78 -3.75 8.93
N HIS A 479 -11.12 -3.90 7.64
CA HIS A 479 -11.07 -5.19 6.93
C HIS A 479 -11.90 -6.29 7.62
N ILE A 480 -12.95 -5.93 8.37
CA ILE A 480 -13.79 -6.93 9.03
C ILE A 480 -14.40 -7.86 7.99
N SER A 481 -14.09 -9.13 8.12
CA SER A 481 -14.47 -10.17 7.17
C SER A 481 -15.23 -11.31 7.88
N PRO A 482 -16.33 -11.80 7.26
CA PRO A 482 -16.94 -11.33 6.01
C PRO A 482 -17.57 -9.92 6.13
N GLU A 483 -17.60 -9.16 5.01
CA GLU A 483 -18.21 -7.83 4.96
C GLU A 483 -19.73 -7.87 5.12
N ALA A 484 -20.36 -6.75 5.49
CA ALA A 484 -21.79 -6.64 5.71
C ALA A 484 -22.62 -7.09 4.50
N TYR A 485 -22.25 -6.67 3.29
CA TYR A 485 -23.01 -6.94 2.07
C TYR A 485 -23.20 -8.43 1.76
N VAL A 486 -22.23 -9.26 2.10
CA VAL A 486 -22.30 -10.72 1.87
C VAL A 486 -22.89 -11.47 3.07
N GLY A 487 -23.40 -10.78 4.07
CA GLY A 487 -24.01 -11.38 5.27
C GLY A 487 -23.03 -11.61 6.41
N GLY A 488 -21.92 -10.88 6.45
CA GLY A 488 -21.00 -10.91 7.60
C GLY A 488 -21.64 -10.34 8.87
N PRO A 489 -21.16 -10.76 10.06
CA PRO A 489 -21.73 -10.36 11.35
C PRO A 489 -21.81 -8.84 11.58
N ILE A 490 -20.88 -8.06 11.01
CA ILE A 490 -20.93 -6.60 11.07
C ILE A 490 -22.24 -6.04 10.47
N GLY A 491 -22.88 -6.75 9.52
CA GLY A 491 -24.12 -6.36 8.88
C GLY A 491 -25.34 -6.40 9.82
N VAL A 492 -25.26 -7.16 10.91
CA VAL A 492 -26.39 -7.38 11.83
C VAL A 492 -26.19 -6.71 13.19
N ILE A 493 -25.15 -5.89 13.36
CA ILE A 493 -24.98 -5.06 14.57
C ILE A 493 -26.13 -4.05 14.64
N GLU A 494 -26.71 -3.89 15.81
CA GLU A 494 -27.74 -2.90 16.11
C GLU A 494 -27.17 -1.80 17.02
N ASN A 495 -27.79 -0.61 16.99
CA ASN A 495 -27.43 0.43 17.95
C ASN A 495 -27.59 -0.09 19.38
N GLU A 496 -26.71 0.33 20.27
CA GLU A 496 -26.64 -0.05 21.70
C GLU A 496 -26.10 -1.48 21.96
N ASP A 497 -25.77 -2.26 20.93
CA ASP A 497 -25.03 -3.52 21.14
C ASP A 497 -23.67 -3.22 21.80
N LYS A 498 -23.21 -4.12 22.68
CA LYS A 498 -21.89 -4.03 23.29
C LYS A 498 -20.85 -4.71 22.43
N ILE A 499 -19.77 -3.98 22.12
CA ILE A 499 -18.64 -4.48 21.31
C ILE A 499 -17.37 -4.41 22.15
N THR A 500 -16.60 -5.49 22.12
CA THR A 500 -15.29 -5.56 22.77
C THR A 500 -14.21 -5.80 21.71
N ILE A 501 -13.17 -4.96 21.74
CA ILE A 501 -11.92 -5.08 20.98
C ILE A 501 -10.82 -5.38 22.00
N ASP A 502 -10.10 -6.47 21.84
CA ASP A 502 -9.06 -6.91 22.78
C ASP A 502 -7.79 -7.32 22.01
N ALA A 503 -6.77 -6.45 22.06
CA ALA A 503 -5.48 -6.68 21.41
C ALA A 503 -4.56 -7.64 22.18
N GLU A 504 -4.85 -7.96 23.44
CA GLU A 504 -4.08 -8.95 24.18
C GLU A 504 -4.42 -10.37 23.71
N THR A 505 -5.72 -10.61 23.52
CA THR A 505 -6.24 -11.90 23.04
C THR A 505 -6.40 -11.95 21.51
N ASN A 506 -6.14 -10.84 20.81
CA ASN A 506 -6.39 -10.67 19.38
C ASN A 506 -7.85 -10.99 19.00
N SER A 507 -8.81 -10.45 19.75
CA SER A 507 -10.22 -10.74 19.54
C SER A 507 -11.07 -9.48 19.33
N ILE A 508 -12.17 -9.67 18.57
CA ILE A 508 -13.24 -8.70 18.42
C ILE A 508 -14.59 -9.41 18.53
N SER A 509 -15.48 -8.92 19.38
CA SER A 509 -16.75 -9.60 19.66
C SER A 509 -17.88 -8.63 19.92
N ILE A 510 -19.08 -9.06 19.59
CA ILE A 510 -20.36 -8.50 20.04
C ILE A 510 -20.89 -9.34 21.18
N ASP A 511 -21.40 -8.69 22.24
CA ASP A 511 -21.90 -9.34 23.46
C ASP A 511 -23.39 -9.66 23.32
N ILE A 512 -23.69 -10.63 22.46
CA ILE A 512 -25.01 -11.26 22.32
C ILE A 512 -24.85 -12.77 22.27
N SER A 513 -25.91 -13.53 22.54
CA SER A 513 -25.82 -14.99 22.47
C SER A 513 -25.66 -15.49 21.03
N ASP A 514 -25.07 -16.67 20.87
CA ASP A 514 -24.92 -17.27 19.54
C ASP A 514 -26.28 -17.48 18.84
N GLU A 515 -27.32 -17.80 19.62
CA GLU A 515 -28.67 -17.97 19.08
C GLU A 515 -29.25 -16.64 18.56
N GLU A 516 -29.02 -15.53 19.28
CA GLU A 516 -29.47 -14.22 18.82
C GLU A 516 -28.67 -13.76 17.59
N LEU A 517 -27.36 -13.96 17.57
CA LEU A 517 -26.53 -13.66 16.42
C LEU A 517 -27.00 -14.44 15.19
N GLN A 518 -27.21 -15.76 15.33
CA GLN A 518 -27.68 -16.60 14.22
C GLN A 518 -29.06 -16.18 13.74
N LYS A 519 -29.97 -15.87 14.64
CA LYS A 519 -31.31 -15.36 14.30
C LYS A 519 -31.25 -14.05 13.51
N ARG A 520 -30.36 -13.12 13.89
CA ARG A 520 -30.16 -11.87 13.13
C ARG A 520 -29.58 -12.15 11.75
N LEU A 521 -28.59 -13.05 11.64
CA LEU A 521 -27.98 -13.47 10.38
C LEU A 521 -29.00 -14.14 9.44
N ASP A 522 -29.86 -15.03 9.94
CA ASP A 522 -30.88 -15.73 9.17
C ASP A 522 -31.93 -14.76 8.57
N ASN A 523 -32.17 -13.63 9.23
CA ASN A 523 -33.11 -12.59 8.78
C ASN A 523 -32.44 -11.47 7.98
N PHE A 524 -31.11 -11.49 7.88
CA PHE A 524 -30.36 -10.42 7.23
C PHE A 524 -30.63 -10.34 5.73
N LYS A 525 -30.78 -9.11 5.25
CA LYS A 525 -30.81 -8.79 3.82
C LYS A 525 -30.00 -7.52 3.61
N PRO A 526 -29.05 -7.51 2.66
CA PRO A 526 -28.26 -6.32 2.40
C PRO A 526 -29.14 -5.14 1.99
N ASN A 527 -28.90 -4.00 2.61
CA ASN A 527 -29.67 -2.75 2.41
C ASN A 527 -28.95 -1.79 1.43
N LYS A 528 -28.24 -2.32 0.44
CA LYS A 528 -27.50 -1.49 -0.52
C LYS A 528 -27.59 -2.05 -1.92
N GLU A 529 -27.85 -1.17 -2.91
CA GLU A 529 -27.82 -1.55 -4.32
C GLU A 529 -26.39 -1.41 -4.87
N LEU A 530 -25.90 -2.44 -5.57
CA LEU A 530 -24.62 -2.37 -6.27
C LEU A 530 -24.73 -1.60 -7.59
N PRO A 531 -23.63 -0.97 -8.05
CA PRO A 531 -23.57 -0.34 -9.36
C PRO A 531 -23.91 -1.33 -10.47
N LYS A 532 -24.79 -0.94 -11.39
CA LYS A 532 -25.28 -1.81 -12.48
C LYS A 532 -24.34 -1.83 -13.71
N LYS A 533 -23.45 -0.82 -13.85
CA LYS A 533 -22.59 -0.63 -15.01
C LYS A 533 -21.23 -0.04 -14.60
N GLY A 534 -20.25 -0.12 -15.49
CA GLY A 534 -18.93 0.49 -15.33
C GLY A 534 -17.95 -0.35 -14.53
N VAL A 535 -16.83 0.26 -14.17
CA VAL A 535 -15.72 -0.43 -13.51
C VAL A 535 -16.09 -0.94 -12.12
N LEU A 536 -16.82 -0.15 -11.33
CA LEU A 536 -17.29 -0.58 -10.00
C LEU A 536 -18.24 -1.80 -10.07
N SER A 537 -19.10 -1.87 -11.11
CA SER A 537 -19.95 -3.05 -11.33
C SER A 537 -19.15 -4.29 -11.74
N LYS A 538 -18.07 -4.14 -12.51
CA LYS A 538 -17.18 -5.26 -12.85
C LYS A 538 -16.47 -5.75 -11.60
N TYR A 539 -15.89 -4.82 -10.85
CA TYR A 539 -15.16 -5.10 -9.62
C TYR A 539 -16.04 -5.82 -8.59
N SER A 540 -17.23 -5.31 -8.26
CA SER A 540 -18.12 -5.91 -7.27
C SER A 540 -18.60 -7.32 -7.61
N LYS A 541 -18.55 -7.74 -8.89
CA LYS A 541 -18.93 -9.09 -9.32
C LYS A 541 -17.86 -10.13 -9.09
N SER A 542 -16.57 -9.72 -9.18
CA SER A 542 -15.41 -10.63 -9.14
C SER A 542 -14.62 -10.54 -7.85
N VAL A 543 -14.71 -9.41 -7.13
CA VAL A 543 -13.89 -9.20 -5.93
C VAL A 543 -14.16 -10.23 -4.84
N GLN A 544 -13.06 -10.72 -4.26
CA GLN A 544 -13.04 -11.65 -3.14
C GLN A 544 -13.03 -10.91 -1.80
N SER A 545 -13.08 -11.67 -0.68
CA SER A 545 -13.00 -11.12 0.68
C SER A 545 -11.73 -10.29 0.92
N ALA A 546 -11.79 -9.34 1.84
CA ALA A 546 -10.62 -8.60 2.28
C ALA A 546 -9.57 -9.50 2.94
N SER A 547 -9.99 -10.58 3.60
CA SER A 547 -9.09 -11.60 4.17
C SER A 547 -8.24 -12.31 3.12
N LEU A 548 -8.66 -12.29 1.85
CA LEU A 548 -7.95 -12.83 0.69
C LEU A 548 -7.31 -11.75 -0.20
N GLY A 549 -7.15 -10.52 0.32
CA GLY A 549 -6.51 -9.41 -0.39
C GLY A 549 -7.44 -8.60 -1.30
N ALA A 550 -8.75 -8.86 -1.31
CA ALA A 550 -9.74 -8.21 -2.18
C ALA A 550 -9.30 -8.24 -3.66
N VAL A 551 -8.85 -9.40 -4.13
CA VAL A 551 -8.44 -9.65 -5.52
C VAL A 551 -9.64 -9.92 -6.42
N THR A 552 -9.47 -9.84 -7.74
CA THR A 552 -10.57 -9.99 -8.71
C THR A 552 -10.42 -11.19 -9.65
N ASP A 553 -9.40 -12.01 -9.47
CA ASP A 553 -9.08 -13.24 -10.24
C ASP A 553 -9.00 -14.48 -9.37
#